data_6b98607755cb8727396b2c5f689a912d
#
_entry.id   6b98607755cb8727396b2c5f689a912d
#
_cell.length_a   1.000
_cell.length_b   1.000
_cell.length_c   1.000
_cell.angle_alpha   90.00
_cell.angle_beta   90.00
_cell.angle_gamma   90.00
#
_symmetry.space_group_name_H-M   'P 1'
#
loop_
_entity.id
_entity.type
_entity.pdbx_description
1 polymer ?
#
loop_
_entity_poly.entity_id
_entity_poly.type
_entity_poly.pdbx_seq_one_letter_code
_entity_poly.pdbx_strand_id
1 'polypeptide(L)' 'MHSTAYAHQLKNGEWEVRLPIPSHLLSDKHPTLHKTKEAADLWIASPDGRKWEEQKLAKYKKS' A
#
# COMPACT_ATOMS: atom_id res chain seq x y z
N MET A 1 -14.31 3.39 -6.25
CA MET A 1 -13.00 4.04 -6.39
C MET A 1 -11.90 3.00 -6.30
N HIS A 2 -10.96 3.06 -7.20
CA HIS A 2 -9.88 2.07 -7.23
C HIS A 2 -8.75 2.44 -6.28
N SER A 3 -8.28 1.45 -5.56
CA SER A 3 -7.09 1.62 -4.76
C SER A 3 -5.86 1.59 -5.67
N THR A 4 -4.91 2.49 -5.41
CA THR A 4 -3.64 2.50 -6.13
C THR A 4 -2.58 1.66 -5.42
N ALA A 5 -2.85 1.22 -4.21
CA ALA A 5 -1.93 0.36 -3.49
C ALA A 5 -1.88 -1.03 -4.14
N TYR A 6 -0.74 -1.68 -4.07
CA TYR A 6 -0.58 -3.00 -4.66
C TYR A 6 0.38 -3.84 -3.83
N ALA A 7 0.30 -5.15 -4.02
CA ALA A 7 1.19 -6.09 -3.34
C ALA A 7 2.45 -6.29 -4.19
N HIS A 8 3.60 -6.24 -3.54
CA HIS A 8 4.90 -6.43 -4.20
C HIS A 8 5.65 -7.55 -3.50
N GLN A 9 6.10 -8.54 -4.25
CA GLN A 9 6.82 -9.66 -3.68
C GLN A 9 8.28 -9.29 -3.44
N LEU A 10 8.76 -9.60 -2.24
CA LEU A 10 10.14 -9.37 -1.86
C LEU A 10 10.99 -10.59 -2.21
N LYS A 11 12.31 -10.43 -2.13
CA LYS A 11 13.24 -11.49 -2.46
C LYS A 11 13.06 -12.72 -1.56
N ASN A 12 12.63 -12.51 -0.32
CA ASN A 12 12.43 -13.60 0.62
C ASN A 12 11.08 -14.31 0.45
N GLY A 13 10.29 -13.90 -0.54
CA GLY A 13 8.99 -14.52 -0.80
C GLY A 13 7.82 -13.88 -0.09
N GLU A 14 8.06 -12.94 0.81
CA GLU A 14 6.99 -12.22 1.47
C GLU A 14 6.46 -11.10 0.59
N TRP A 15 5.29 -10.60 0.93
CA TRP A 15 4.61 -9.57 0.14
C TRP A 15 4.50 -8.28 0.94
N GLU A 16 4.81 -7.18 0.30
CA GLU A 16 4.80 -5.85 0.88
C GLU A 16 3.72 -5.03 0.20
N VAL A 17 2.99 -4.23 0.98
CA VAL A 17 2.00 -3.30 0.41
C VAL A 17 2.71 -2.01 0.08
N ARG A 18 2.62 -1.60 -1.18
CA ARG A 18 3.21 -0.36 -1.68
C ARG A 18 2.14 0.58 -2.19
N LEU A 19 2.35 1.85 -1.98
CA LEU A 19 1.43 2.90 -2.43
C LEU A 19 2.22 3.93 -3.23
N PRO A 20 2.07 3.95 -4.55
CA PRO A 20 2.78 4.94 -5.37
C PRO A 20 2.20 6.33 -5.17
N ILE A 21 3.08 7.32 -5.10
CA ILE A 21 2.71 8.73 -4.98
C ILE A 21 3.31 9.45 -6.19
N PRO A 22 2.64 9.41 -7.35
CA PRO A 22 3.22 9.94 -8.58
C PRO A 22 3.57 11.41 -8.52
N SER A 23 2.75 12.21 -7.81
CA SER A 23 2.99 13.64 -7.72
C SER A 23 4.31 13.97 -7.02
N HIS A 24 4.86 13.04 -6.25
CA HIS A 24 6.11 13.22 -5.53
C HIS A 24 7.20 12.26 -5.99
N LEU A 25 6.94 11.51 -7.05
CA LEU A 25 7.89 10.56 -7.64
C LEU A 25 8.47 9.59 -6.61
N LEU A 26 7.60 9.10 -5.71
CA LEU A 26 8.02 8.17 -4.68
C LEU A 26 6.90 7.17 -4.40
N SER A 27 7.21 6.17 -3.59
CA SER A 27 6.24 5.18 -3.13
C SER A 27 6.39 5.02 -1.63
N ASP A 28 5.25 4.94 -0.93
CA ASP A 28 5.25 4.58 0.47
C ASP A 28 5.06 3.08 0.60
N LYS A 29 5.57 2.53 1.71
CA LYS A 29 5.48 1.10 2.01
C LYS A 29 4.85 0.92 3.37
N HIS A 30 3.96 -0.07 3.47
CA HIS A 30 3.43 -0.43 4.78
C HIS A 30 4.41 -1.36 5.47
N PRO A 31 4.70 -1.14 6.77
CA PRO A 31 5.73 -1.93 7.45
C PRO A 31 5.36 -3.39 7.67
N THR A 32 4.07 -3.73 7.67
CA THR A 32 3.64 -5.10 7.88
C THR A 32 3.80 -5.91 6.61
N LEU A 33 4.44 -7.09 6.73
CA LEU A 33 4.60 -8.00 5.61
C LEU A 33 3.55 -9.09 5.65
N HIS A 34 3.21 -9.63 4.49
CA HIS A 34 2.21 -10.68 4.35
C HIS A 34 2.87 -11.89 3.70
N LYS A 35 2.38 -13.08 4.04
CA LYS A 35 2.97 -14.31 3.53
C LYS A 35 2.50 -14.65 2.12
N THR A 36 1.34 -14.15 1.71
CA THR A 36 0.80 -14.43 0.38
C THR A 36 0.29 -13.15 -0.25
N LYS A 37 0.18 -13.19 -1.58
CA LYS A 37 -0.38 -12.08 -2.32
C LYS A 37 -1.84 -11.85 -1.92
N GLU A 38 -2.59 -12.92 -1.73
CA GLU A 38 -3.99 -12.81 -1.32
C GLU A 38 -4.15 -12.10 0.01
N ALA A 39 -3.29 -12.42 0.97
CA ALA A 39 -3.34 -11.75 2.27
C ALA A 39 -3.06 -10.26 2.13
N ALA A 40 -2.08 -9.89 1.31
CA ALA A 40 -1.77 -8.49 1.06
C ALA A 40 -2.94 -7.78 0.37
N ASP A 41 -3.52 -8.42 -0.64
CA ASP A 41 -4.66 -7.86 -1.37
C ASP A 41 -5.86 -7.66 -0.44
N LEU A 42 -6.14 -8.63 0.42
CA LEU A 42 -7.22 -8.52 1.39
C LEU A 42 -7.00 -7.36 2.34
N TRP A 43 -5.76 -7.18 2.79
CA TRP A 43 -5.47 -6.06 3.67
C TRP A 43 -5.67 -4.73 2.96
N ILE A 44 -5.24 -4.62 1.71
CA ILE A 44 -5.43 -3.39 0.92
C ILE A 44 -6.91 -3.05 0.81
N ALA A 45 -7.77 -4.05 0.63
CA ALA A 45 -9.20 -3.84 0.49
C ALA A 45 -9.92 -3.67 1.82
N SER A 46 -9.25 -3.98 2.93
CA SER A 46 -9.85 -3.90 4.25
C SER A 46 -10.02 -2.44 4.69
N PRO A 47 -10.87 -2.19 5.72
CA PRO A 47 -10.99 -0.83 6.24
C PRO A 47 -9.66 -0.25 6.71
N ASP A 48 -8.81 -1.06 7.32
CA ASP A 48 -7.50 -0.61 7.78
C ASP A 48 -6.61 -0.21 6.61
N GLY A 49 -6.61 -1.00 5.55
CA GLY A 49 -5.81 -0.70 4.37
C GLY A 49 -6.27 0.57 3.68
N ARG A 50 -7.57 0.73 3.55
CA ARG A 50 -8.13 1.93 2.92
C ARG A 50 -7.84 3.17 3.75
N LYS A 51 -7.93 3.06 5.07
CA LYS A 51 -7.63 4.17 5.96
C LYS A 51 -6.16 4.57 5.86
N TRP A 52 -5.28 3.59 5.81
CA TRP A 52 -3.85 3.84 5.64
C TRP A 52 -3.58 4.57 4.32
N GLU A 53 -4.19 4.10 3.24
CA GLU A 53 -4.02 4.72 1.94
C GLU A 53 -4.51 6.16 1.94
N GLU A 54 -5.69 6.40 2.50
CA GLU A 54 -6.25 7.75 2.58
C GLU A 54 -5.35 8.68 3.37
N GLN A 55 -4.82 8.21 4.48
CA GLN A 55 -3.92 9.02 5.30
C GLN A 55 -2.66 9.40 4.55
N LYS A 56 -2.09 8.46 3.81
CA LYS A 56 -0.87 8.73 3.05
C LYS A 56 -1.14 9.69 1.90
N LEU A 57 -2.23 9.48 1.18
CA LEU A 57 -2.58 10.38 0.08
C LEU A 57 -2.87 11.77 0.57
N ALA A 58 -3.57 11.90 1.70
CA ALA A 58 -3.86 13.20 2.28
C ALA A 58 -2.59 13.94 2.69
N LYS A 59 -1.62 13.20 3.21
CA LYS A 59 -0.33 13.79 3.60
C LYS A 59 0.38 14.44 2.41
N TYR A 60 0.37 13.76 1.27
CA TYR A 60 1.07 14.27 0.08
C TYR A 60 0.23 15.23 -0.74
N LYS A 61 -1.09 15.13 -0.61
CA LYS A 61 -1.98 16.03 -1.33
C LYS A 61 -1.97 17.42 -0.71
N LYS A 62 -1.67 17.51 0.54
CA LYS A 62 -1.69 18.76 1.29
C LYS A 62 -0.36 19.47 1.11
N SER A 63 -0.26 20.29 0.17
CA SER A 63 0.98 21.05 -0.08
C SER A 63 0.71 22.54 -0.05
#